data_1df8f6cefee87e4367b63ceaae786a0a
#
_entry.id   1df8f6cefee87e4367b63ceaae786a0a
#
_cell.length_a   1.000
_cell.length_b   1.000
_cell.length_c   1.000
_cell.angle_alpha   90.00
_cell.angle_beta   90.00
_cell.angle_gamma   90.00
#
_symmetry.space_group_name_H-M   'P 1'
#
loop_
_entity.id
_entity.type
_entity.pdbx_description
1 polymer ?
#
loop_
_entity_poly.entity_id
_entity_poly.type
_entity_poly.pdbx_seq_one_letter_code
_entity_poly.pdbx_strand_id
1 'polypeptide(L)'
;MKPTDLSYHLTGYLAKYLPGRAGFSTNTIKSYRDTFSLLLLFCSKVKLIPVEKITIVKLEKKLIDEFLTWIEQERGCVASTRNQRLAAIHAFFKYLQMEAPEHIYLCQQIMAIPLKRTQARAIEYLTLNGIKAILETPDTASLKGRRDLVLLSMMYDTGARVQEMADLVVANVRLDNPAIIKVTGKGNKSRIVPLMTPTAKLVDQYLSENNLKATASRQCPLFKNCFGEKLTRAGISYILKKHADEARMLHSELIPKEISPHCFRHSKAMHLLQSGVNLVYIRDLLGHVSIKTTEIYARADSQMKRAALESAYVGIVSSELPVWQQNSDLLKWLNDLGK
;
A
#
# COMPACT_ATOMS: atom_id res chain seq x y z
N MET A 1 -12.11 -34.04 24.91
CA MET A 1 -13.02 -33.81 23.77
C MET A 1 -12.27 -34.11 22.47
N LYS A 2 -12.82 -34.93 21.57
CA LYS A 2 -12.15 -35.14 20.27
C LYS A 2 -12.30 -33.87 19.43
N PRO A 3 -11.22 -33.41 18.74
CA PRO A 3 -11.31 -32.27 17.84
C PRO A 3 -12.30 -32.55 16.71
N THR A 4 -13.04 -31.51 16.26
CA THR A 4 -13.88 -31.62 15.08
C THR A 4 -13.02 -31.74 13.81
N ASP A 5 -13.61 -32.23 12.72
CA ASP A 5 -12.98 -32.28 11.39
C ASP A 5 -12.50 -30.87 10.95
N LEU A 6 -13.30 -29.81 11.17
CA LEU A 6 -12.88 -28.44 10.91
C LEU A 6 -11.63 -28.07 11.73
N SER A 7 -11.64 -28.35 13.03
CA SER A 7 -10.50 -28.04 13.90
C SER A 7 -9.22 -28.72 13.44
N TYR A 8 -9.32 -29.99 13.04
CA TYR A 8 -8.20 -30.76 12.53
C TYR A 8 -7.62 -30.14 11.23
N HIS A 9 -8.48 -29.93 10.23
CA HIS A 9 -8.04 -29.39 8.93
C HIS A 9 -7.59 -27.94 9.01
N LEU A 10 -8.26 -27.08 9.80
CA LEU A 10 -7.88 -25.70 9.97
C LEU A 10 -6.52 -25.56 10.67
N THR A 11 -6.24 -26.40 11.68
CA THR A 11 -4.93 -26.45 12.33
C THR A 11 -3.85 -26.92 11.35
N GLY A 12 -4.10 -27.97 10.58
CA GLY A 12 -3.20 -28.46 9.55
C GLY A 12 -2.89 -27.39 8.48
N TYR A 13 -3.93 -26.66 8.07
CA TYR A 13 -3.81 -25.58 7.11
C TYR A 13 -2.95 -24.42 7.63
N LEU A 14 -3.29 -23.86 8.80
CA LEU A 14 -2.61 -22.67 9.35
C LEU A 14 -1.21 -22.96 9.86
N ALA A 15 -0.99 -24.11 10.51
CA ALA A 15 0.27 -24.42 11.17
C ALA A 15 1.27 -25.20 10.32
N LYS A 16 0.81 -25.99 9.33
CA LYS A 16 1.68 -26.86 8.51
C LYS A 16 1.69 -26.48 7.04
N TYR A 17 0.50 -26.39 6.40
CA TYR A 17 0.40 -26.16 4.97
C TYR A 17 0.87 -24.77 4.57
N LEU A 18 0.33 -23.72 5.19
CA LEU A 18 0.67 -22.35 4.83
C LEU A 18 2.16 -22.02 5.04
N PRO A 19 2.77 -22.28 6.21
CA PRO A 19 4.18 -21.95 6.40
C PRO A 19 5.14 -22.90 5.64
N GLY A 20 4.82 -24.20 5.59
CA GLY A 20 5.70 -25.21 5.02
C GLY A 20 5.53 -25.37 3.51
N ARG A 21 4.41 -25.93 3.06
CA ARG A 21 4.21 -26.27 1.65
C ARG A 21 3.96 -25.07 0.76
N ALA A 22 3.20 -24.09 1.25
CA ALA A 22 2.80 -22.91 0.46
C ALA A 22 3.74 -21.71 0.62
N GLY A 23 4.66 -21.70 1.60
CA GLY A 23 5.65 -20.65 1.79
C GLY A 23 5.06 -19.27 2.09
N PHE A 24 3.87 -19.20 2.71
CA PHE A 24 3.21 -17.93 3.01
C PHE A 24 3.93 -17.15 4.12
N SER A 25 3.96 -15.82 4.00
CA SER A 25 4.53 -14.96 5.02
C SER A 25 3.73 -15.02 6.33
N THR A 26 4.39 -14.80 7.46
CA THR A 26 3.77 -14.73 8.79
C THR A 26 2.58 -13.75 8.82
N ASN A 27 2.67 -12.62 8.11
CA ASN A 27 1.57 -11.64 8.06
C ASN A 27 0.36 -12.17 7.28
N THR A 28 0.57 -12.95 6.22
CA THR A 28 -0.52 -13.59 5.48
C THR A 28 -1.21 -14.64 6.35
N ILE A 29 -0.41 -15.46 7.05
CA ILE A 29 -0.93 -16.48 7.98
C ILE A 29 -1.75 -15.83 9.10
N LYS A 30 -1.25 -14.72 9.69
CA LYS A 30 -2.01 -13.94 10.69
C LYS A 30 -3.33 -13.42 10.13
N SER A 31 -3.34 -12.86 8.93
CA SER A 31 -4.56 -12.36 8.28
C SER A 31 -5.59 -13.46 8.03
N TYR A 32 -5.14 -14.65 7.64
CA TYR A 32 -5.99 -15.82 7.46
C TYR A 32 -6.53 -16.32 8.79
N ARG A 33 -5.65 -16.48 9.80
CA ARG A 33 -6.07 -16.82 11.17
C ARG A 33 -7.15 -15.86 11.68
N ASP A 34 -6.95 -14.55 11.53
CA ASP A 34 -7.90 -13.53 11.98
C ASP A 34 -9.24 -13.64 11.25
N THR A 35 -9.24 -14.08 9.98
CA THR A 35 -10.48 -14.36 9.23
C THR A 35 -11.26 -15.51 9.87
N PHE A 36 -10.60 -16.62 10.15
CA PHE A 36 -11.25 -17.79 10.76
C PHE A 36 -11.65 -17.52 12.21
N SER A 37 -10.86 -16.74 12.96
CA SER A 37 -11.25 -16.30 14.31
C SER A 37 -12.57 -15.50 14.28
N LEU A 38 -12.74 -14.61 13.28
CA LEU A 38 -13.98 -13.86 13.10
C LEU A 38 -15.14 -14.76 12.65
N LEU A 39 -14.90 -15.73 11.77
CA LEU A 39 -15.92 -16.69 11.34
C LEU A 39 -16.41 -17.54 12.51
N LEU A 40 -15.50 -18.06 13.33
CA LEU A 40 -15.86 -18.84 14.53
C LEU A 40 -16.61 -17.98 15.55
N LEU A 41 -16.22 -16.71 15.72
CA LEU A 41 -16.93 -15.75 16.55
C LEU A 41 -18.36 -15.51 16.06
N PHE A 42 -18.55 -15.34 14.75
CA PHE A 42 -19.88 -15.21 14.14
C PHE A 42 -20.73 -16.45 14.38
N CYS A 43 -20.18 -17.66 14.15
CA CYS A 43 -20.88 -18.91 14.43
C CYS A 43 -21.33 -19.00 15.89
N SER A 44 -20.44 -18.66 16.83
CA SER A 44 -20.73 -18.75 18.26
C SER A 44 -21.74 -17.69 18.73
N LYS A 45 -21.52 -16.41 18.38
CA LYS A 45 -22.31 -15.29 18.92
C LYS A 45 -23.61 -15.02 18.15
N VAL A 46 -23.60 -15.20 16.84
CA VAL A 46 -24.74 -14.86 15.98
C VAL A 46 -25.58 -16.10 15.65
N LYS A 47 -24.90 -17.21 15.34
CA LYS A 47 -25.59 -18.47 15.02
C LYS A 47 -25.81 -19.38 16.22
N LEU A 48 -25.28 -19.00 17.38
CA LEU A 48 -25.42 -19.77 18.64
C LEU A 48 -24.91 -21.22 18.52
N ILE A 49 -23.92 -21.44 17.61
CA ILE A 49 -23.26 -22.73 17.42
C ILE A 49 -22.00 -22.74 18.28
N PRO A 50 -21.88 -23.57 19.30
CA PRO A 50 -20.65 -23.67 20.09
C PRO A 50 -19.44 -24.01 19.21
N VAL A 51 -18.30 -23.34 19.44
CA VAL A 51 -17.09 -23.47 18.58
C VAL A 51 -16.64 -24.94 18.48
N GLU A 52 -16.74 -25.67 19.57
CA GLU A 52 -16.41 -27.10 19.67
C GLU A 52 -17.35 -28.04 18.91
N LYS A 53 -18.49 -27.52 18.42
CA LYS A 53 -19.48 -28.29 17.62
C LYS A 53 -19.50 -27.87 16.14
N ILE A 54 -18.60 -26.95 15.71
CA ILE A 54 -18.53 -26.53 14.33
C ILE A 54 -17.75 -27.58 13.53
N THR A 55 -18.41 -28.15 12.52
CA THR A 55 -17.84 -29.10 11.56
C THR A 55 -17.74 -28.47 10.17
N ILE A 56 -17.00 -29.09 9.26
CA ILE A 56 -16.88 -28.63 7.88
C ILE A 56 -18.25 -28.53 7.20
N VAL A 57 -19.11 -29.55 7.39
CA VAL A 57 -20.45 -29.59 6.78
C VAL A 57 -21.32 -28.43 7.23
N LYS A 58 -21.14 -27.91 8.45
CA LYS A 58 -21.89 -26.74 8.94
C LYS A 58 -21.48 -25.43 8.30
N LEU A 59 -20.32 -25.36 7.68
CA LEU A 59 -19.84 -24.17 6.95
C LEU A 59 -20.43 -24.11 5.54
N GLU A 60 -21.76 -24.20 5.43
CA GLU A 60 -22.45 -24.12 4.15
C GLU A 60 -22.29 -22.75 3.49
N LYS A 61 -22.52 -22.70 2.16
CA LYS A 61 -22.47 -21.43 1.38
C LYS A 61 -23.33 -20.34 2.02
N LYS A 62 -24.56 -20.69 2.49
CA LYS A 62 -25.47 -19.75 3.14
C LYS A 62 -24.85 -19.14 4.40
N LEU A 63 -24.20 -19.94 5.23
CA LEU A 63 -23.55 -19.45 6.46
C LEU A 63 -22.37 -18.52 6.13
N ILE A 64 -21.60 -18.83 5.09
CA ILE A 64 -20.51 -17.95 4.64
C ILE A 64 -21.06 -16.64 4.07
N ASP A 65 -22.13 -16.65 3.27
CA ASP A 65 -22.76 -15.42 2.75
C ASP A 65 -23.30 -14.54 3.90
N GLU A 66 -23.93 -15.14 4.92
CA GLU A 66 -24.40 -14.44 6.11
C GLU A 66 -23.24 -13.86 6.94
N PHE A 67 -22.14 -14.61 7.10
CA PHE A 67 -20.91 -14.09 7.72
C PHE A 67 -20.36 -12.87 6.98
N LEU A 68 -20.29 -12.94 5.65
CA LEU A 68 -19.81 -11.83 4.83
C LEU A 68 -20.72 -10.60 4.92
N THR A 69 -22.02 -10.80 5.04
CA THR A 69 -23.00 -9.72 5.28
C THR A 69 -22.83 -9.12 6.68
N TRP A 70 -22.67 -9.96 7.69
CA TRP A 70 -22.44 -9.53 9.07
C TRP A 70 -21.20 -8.67 9.24
N ILE A 71 -20.07 -9.03 8.60
CA ILE A 71 -18.83 -8.20 8.68
C ILE A 71 -19.00 -6.84 8.00
N GLU A 72 -19.86 -6.73 6.98
CA GLU A 72 -20.14 -5.45 6.33
C GLU A 72 -21.10 -4.59 7.17
N GLN A 73 -22.22 -5.16 7.63
CA GLN A 73 -23.27 -4.41 8.30
C GLN A 73 -22.94 -4.10 9.76
N GLU A 74 -22.54 -5.12 10.53
CA GLU A 74 -22.32 -4.96 11.97
C GLU A 74 -20.93 -4.49 12.34
N ARG A 75 -19.92 -4.75 11.48
CA ARG A 75 -18.53 -4.36 11.74
C ARG A 75 -18.03 -3.25 10.83
N GLY A 76 -18.89 -2.72 9.97
CA GLY A 76 -18.56 -1.59 9.09
C GLY A 76 -17.43 -1.87 8.09
N CYS A 77 -17.20 -3.14 7.73
CA CYS A 77 -16.13 -3.49 6.81
C CYS A 77 -16.45 -3.06 5.38
N VAL A 78 -15.53 -2.38 4.73
CA VAL A 78 -15.65 -2.04 3.30
C VAL A 78 -15.52 -3.28 2.41
N ALA A 79 -16.06 -3.20 1.18
CA ALA A 79 -16.07 -4.31 0.22
C ALA A 79 -14.68 -4.94 -0.04
N SER A 80 -13.60 -4.15 -0.02
CA SER A 80 -12.23 -4.68 -0.17
C SER A 80 -11.82 -5.56 1.01
N THR A 81 -12.17 -5.19 2.24
CA THR A 81 -11.92 -6.02 3.45
C THR A 81 -12.76 -7.29 3.42
N ARG A 82 -14.04 -7.19 3.05
CA ARG A 82 -14.92 -8.35 2.84
C ARG A 82 -14.30 -9.31 1.82
N ASN A 83 -13.83 -8.82 0.69
CA ASN A 83 -13.20 -9.64 -0.35
C ASN A 83 -11.89 -10.28 0.12
N GLN A 84 -11.10 -9.60 0.94
CA GLN A 84 -9.90 -10.18 1.55
C GLN A 84 -10.24 -11.34 2.48
N ARG A 85 -11.32 -11.23 3.26
CA ARG A 85 -11.81 -12.33 4.12
C ARG A 85 -12.30 -13.49 3.27
N LEU A 86 -13.08 -13.23 2.23
CA LEU A 86 -13.55 -14.26 1.30
C LEU A 86 -12.38 -14.99 0.61
N ALA A 87 -11.35 -14.25 0.19
CA ALA A 87 -10.16 -14.85 -0.43
C ALA A 87 -9.43 -15.81 0.54
N ALA A 88 -9.37 -15.50 1.84
CA ALA A 88 -8.81 -16.39 2.85
C ALA A 88 -9.67 -17.66 3.03
N ILE A 89 -10.98 -17.53 2.98
CA ILE A 89 -11.93 -18.66 3.03
C ILE A 89 -11.75 -19.52 1.77
N HIS A 90 -11.75 -18.94 0.58
CA HIS A 90 -11.53 -19.67 -0.68
C HIS A 90 -10.20 -20.44 -0.66
N ALA A 91 -9.13 -19.83 -0.15
CA ALA A 91 -7.83 -20.48 -0.06
C ALA A 91 -7.84 -21.71 0.86
N PHE A 92 -8.59 -21.66 1.97
CA PHE A 92 -8.80 -22.81 2.85
C PHE A 92 -9.62 -23.91 2.18
N PHE A 93 -10.75 -23.57 1.55
CA PHE A 93 -11.60 -24.55 0.88
C PHE A 93 -10.93 -25.16 -0.34
N LYS A 94 -10.03 -24.43 -1.03
CA LYS A 94 -9.16 -25.00 -2.06
C LYS A 94 -8.18 -26.03 -1.50
N TYR A 95 -7.59 -25.75 -0.34
CA TYR A 95 -6.76 -26.74 0.36
C TYR A 95 -7.59 -27.96 0.79
N LEU A 96 -8.79 -27.72 1.31
CA LEU A 96 -9.68 -28.79 1.80
C LEU A 96 -10.12 -29.74 0.69
N GLN A 97 -10.33 -29.27 -0.55
CA GLN A 97 -10.63 -30.13 -1.70
C GLN A 97 -9.61 -31.26 -1.91
N MET A 98 -8.33 -31.02 -1.54
CA MET A 98 -7.25 -31.98 -1.71
C MET A 98 -7.06 -32.89 -0.50
N GLU A 99 -7.34 -32.38 0.71
CA GLU A 99 -7.09 -33.09 1.96
C GLU A 99 -8.34 -33.87 2.45
N ALA A 100 -9.55 -33.49 2.00
CA ALA A 100 -10.83 -34.11 2.34
C ALA A 100 -11.76 -34.13 1.13
N PRO A 101 -11.51 -35.00 0.12
CA PRO A 101 -12.27 -35.05 -1.13
C PRO A 101 -13.79 -35.29 -0.95
N GLU A 102 -14.20 -35.90 0.13
CA GLU A 102 -15.61 -36.14 0.49
C GLU A 102 -16.41 -34.82 0.60
N HIS A 103 -15.75 -33.68 0.81
CA HIS A 103 -16.39 -32.36 0.90
C HIS A 103 -16.28 -31.55 -0.39
N ILE A 104 -15.91 -32.14 -1.53
CA ILE A 104 -15.61 -31.43 -2.78
C ILE A 104 -16.79 -30.58 -3.26
N TYR A 105 -18.02 -31.07 -3.16
CA TYR A 105 -19.22 -30.35 -3.55
C TYR A 105 -19.44 -29.06 -2.73
N LEU A 106 -19.29 -29.16 -1.41
CA LEU A 106 -19.36 -28.02 -0.50
C LEU A 106 -18.26 -27.00 -0.83
N CYS A 107 -17.04 -27.46 -1.05
CA CYS A 107 -15.92 -26.59 -1.42
C CYS A 107 -16.20 -25.83 -2.72
N GLN A 108 -16.74 -26.49 -3.74
CA GLN A 108 -17.11 -25.84 -5.00
C GLN A 108 -18.19 -24.77 -4.81
N GLN A 109 -19.22 -25.04 -3.99
CA GLN A 109 -20.26 -24.07 -3.68
C GLN A 109 -19.70 -22.80 -3.00
N ILE A 110 -18.78 -22.96 -2.07
CA ILE A 110 -18.16 -21.83 -1.37
C ILE A 110 -17.22 -21.07 -2.31
N MET A 111 -16.43 -21.76 -3.09
CA MET A 111 -15.54 -21.14 -4.08
C MET A 111 -16.29 -20.38 -5.18
N ALA A 112 -17.55 -20.72 -5.45
CA ALA A 112 -18.42 -20.02 -6.38
C ALA A 112 -18.96 -18.68 -5.83
N ILE A 113 -18.77 -18.34 -4.54
CA ILE A 113 -19.19 -17.06 -3.97
C ILE A 113 -18.39 -15.92 -4.65
N PRO A 114 -19.06 -14.96 -5.31
CA PRO A 114 -18.35 -13.92 -6.06
C PRO A 114 -17.72 -12.87 -5.16
N LEU A 115 -16.60 -12.31 -5.63
CA LEU A 115 -16.04 -11.10 -5.06
C LEU A 115 -16.92 -9.90 -5.43
N LYS A 116 -17.17 -8.99 -4.49
CA LYS A 116 -17.85 -7.72 -4.76
C LYS A 116 -16.95 -6.80 -5.59
N ARG A 117 -17.53 -6.07 -6.52
CA ARG A 117 -16.83 -5.01 -7.23
C ARG A 117 -16.39 -3.93 -6.24
N THR A 118 -15.15 -3.52 -6.32
CA THR A 118 -14.59 -2.42 -5.52
C THR A 118 -14.27 -1.26 -6.45
N GLN A 119 -14.66 -0.06 -6.06
CA GLN A 119 -14.21 1.12 -6.77
C GLN A 119 -12.71 1.32 -6.52
N ALA A 120 -11.97 1.63 -7.58
CA ALA A 120 -10.59 2.04 -7.44
C ALA A 120 -10.55 3.38 -6.69
N ARG A 121 -9.89 3.42 -5.54
CA ARG A 121 -9.67 4.68 -4.82
C ARG A 121 -8.74 5.56 -5.63
N ALA A 122 -9.02 6.85 -5.69
CA ALA A 122 -8.07 7.82 -6.21
C ALA A 122 -6.75 7.72 -5.42
N ILE A 123 -5.65 7.83 -6.14
CA ILE A 123 -4.33 7.81 -5.50
C ILE A 123 -4.13 9.18 -4.85
N GLU A 124 -4.07 9.19 -3.53
CA GLU A 124 -3.69 10.36 -2.77
C GLU A 124 -2.17 10.50 -2.79
N TYR A 125 -1.68 11.63 -3.28
CA TYR A 125 -0.27 11.98 -3.27
C TYR A 125 -0.09 13.46 -2.95
N LEU A 126 1.06 13.80 -2.41
CA LEU A 126 1.45 15.16 -2.08
C LEU A 126 2.12 15.81 -3.29
N THR A 127 1.92 17.09 -3.46
CA THR A 127 2.71 17.90 -4.39
C THR A 127 4.17 18.02 -3.91
N LEU A 128 5.06 18.50 -4.77
CA LEU A 128 6.45 18.78 -4.38
C LEU A 128 6.51 19.77 -3.21
N ASN A 129 5.67 20.80 -3.22
CA ASN A 129 5.57 21.77 -2.13
C ASN A 129 5.06 21.12 -0.84
N GLY A 130 4.10 20.19 -0.91
CA GLY A 130 3.64 19.44 0.25
C GLY A 130 4.72 18.55 0.86
N ILE A 131 5.52 17.86 0.02
CA ILE A 131 6.68 17.11 0.50
C ILE A 131 7.69 18.03 1.18
N LYS A 132 8.03 19.16 0.54
CA LYS A 132 8.97 20.15 1.08
C LYS A 132 8.50 20.69 2.43
N ALA A 133 7.24 21.10 2.54
CA ALA A 133 6.66 21.58 3.79
C ALA A 133 6.81 20.56 4.94
N ILE A 134 6.60 19.26 4.68
CA ILE A 134 6.79 18.22 5.69
C ILE A 134 8.27 18.05 6.07
N LEU A 135 9.17 18.13 5.09
CA LEU A 135 10.62 17.97 5.33
C LEU A 135 11.24 19.17 6.06
N GLU A 136 10.57 20.31 6.09
CA GLU A 136 11.01 21.51 6.81
C GLU A 136 10.58 21.55 8.29
N THR A 137 9.65 20.69 8.72
CA THR A 137 9.17 20.67 10.12
C THR A 137 10.13 20.05 11.14
N PRO A 138 11.00 19.05 10.81
CA PRO A 138 11.87 18.47 11.82
C PRO A 138 12.88 19.50 12.37
N ASP A 139 12.90 19.66 13.69
CA ASP A 139 13.86 20.51 14.38
C ASP A 139 15.30 19.98 14.23
N THR A 140 16.07 20.59 13.34
CA THR A 140 17.45 20.18 13.04
C THR A 140 18.44 20.46 14.17
N ALA A 141 18.08 21.26 15.17
CA ALA A 141 18.93 21.47 16.36
C ALA A 141 18.96 20.22 17.24
N SER A 142 17.89 19.42 17.25
CA SER A 142 17.78 18.20 18.05
C SER A 142 18.25 16.94 17.30
N LEU A 143 18.89 16.00 18.01
CA LEU A 143 19.25 14.68 17.43
C LEU A 143 18.03 13.93 16.90
N LYS A 144 16.89 14.04 17.59
CA LYS A 144 15.63 13.41 17.19
C LYS A 144 15.10 14.01 15.89
N GLY A 145 15.11 15.33 15.77
CA GLY A 145 14.62 16.00 14.56
C GLY A 145 15.54 15.70 13.35
N ARG A 146 16.88 15.69 13.54
CA ARG A 146 17.80 15.27 12.47
C ARG A 146 17.57 13.84 12.01
N ARG A 147 17.32 12.89 12.96
CA ARG A 147 16.93 11.52 12.62
C ARG A 147 15.63 11.51 11.80
N ASP A 148 14.62 12.28 12.22
CA ASP A 148 13.32 12.32 11.58
C ASP A 148 13.43 12.92 10.17
N LEU A 149 14.23 13.96 9.97
CA LEU A 149 14.53 14.54 8.66
C LEU A 149 15.17 13.51 7.72
N VAL A 150 16.21 12.80 8.19
CA VAL A 150 16.89 11.76 7.39
C VAL A 150 15.91 10.64 7.01
N LEU A 151 15.11 10.17 7.97
CA LEU A 151 14.11 9.14 7.75
C LEU A 151 13.09 9.54 6.66
N LEU A 152 12.50 10.74 6.80
CA LEU A 152 11.49 11.24 5.85
C LEU A 152 12.10 11.50 4.47
N SER A 153 13.30 12.09 4.39
CA SER A 153 14.01 12.29 3.13
C SER A 153 14.30 10.97 2.41
N MET A 154 14.78 9.96 3.15
CA MET A 154 15.03 8.63 2.58
C MET A 154 13.73 7.94 2.15
N MET A 155 12.64 8.09 2.91
CA MET A 155 11.34 7.54 2.52
C MET A 155 10.86 8.11 1.19
N TYR A 156 11.01 9.42 0.99
CA TYR A 156 10.64 10.07 -0.26
C TYR A 156 11.59 9.68 -1.40
N ASP A 157 12.90 9.79 -1.23
CA ASP A 157 13.87 9.53 -2.30
C ASP A 157 13.81 8.11 -2.82
N THR A 158 13.71 7.13 -1.90
CA THR A 158 13.73 5.72 -2.26
C THR A 158 12.36 5.16 -2.64
N GLY A 159 11.28 5.83 -2.26
CA GLY A 159 9.93 5.29 -2.37
C GLY A 159 9.78 3.94 -1.66
N ALA A 160 10.61 3.63 -0.67
CA ALA A 160 10.58 2.36 0.05
C ALA A 160 9.27 2.18 0.82
N ARG A 161 8.86 0.91 1.01
CA ARG A 161 7.73 0.60 1.90
C ARG A 161 8.14 0.86 3.35
N VAL A 162 7.18 1.22 4.19
CA VAL A 162 7.46 1.51 5.62
C VAL A 162 8.16 0.34 6.34
N GLN A 163 7.82 -0.90 5.99
CA GLN A 163 8.50 -2.07 6.56
C GLN A 163 9.95 -2.19 6.05
N GLU A 164 10.16 -1.94 4.77
CA GLU A 164 11.50 -1.95 4.16
C GLU A 164 12.39 -0.89 4.84
N MET A 165 11.84 0.29 5.12
CA MET A 165 12.54 1.36 5.83
C MET A 165 12.84 0.99 7.29
N ALA A 166 11.88 0.36 7.98
CA ALA A 166 12.07 -0.11 9.35
C ALA A 166 13.15 -1.20 9.44
N ASP A 167 13.27 -2.05 8.42
CA ASP A 167 14.19 -3.20 8.40
C ASP A 167 15.62 -2.84 7.96
N LEU A 168 15.88 -1.57 7.60
CA LEU A 168 17.22 -1.14 7.19
C LEU A 168 18.24 -1.29 8.34
N VAL A 169 19.39 -1.84 7.97
CA VAL A 169 20.60 -1.82 8.79
C VAL A 169 21.65 -0.93 8.14
N VAL A 170 22.65 -0.50 8.91
CA VAL A 170 23.72 0.37 8.43
C VAL A 170 24.42 -0.23 7.19
N ALA A 171 24.63 -1.54 7.15
CA ALA A 171 25.24 -2.24 6.01
C ALA A 171 24.46 -2.11 4.69
N ASN A 172 23.19 -1.70 4.74
CA ASN A 172 22.39 -1.48 3.55
C ASN A 172 22.68 -0.15 2.84
N VAL A 173 23.41 0.75 3.49
CA VAL A 173 23.77 2.07 2.96
C VAL A 173 25.21 2.05 2.52
N ARG A 174 25.47 2.51 1.30
CA ARG A 174 26.80 2.78 0.77
C ARG A 174 26.82 4.21 0.25
N LEU A 175 27.70 5.03 0.80
CA LEU A 175 27.79 6.47 0.50
C LEU A 175 28.89 6.82 -0.50
N ASP A 176 29.69 5.81 -0.93
CA ASP A 176 30.64 5.98 -2.02
C ASP A 176 29.90 6.37 -3.32
N ASN A 177 30.57 7.06 -4.20
CA ASN A 177 29.97 7.52 -5.46
C ASN A 177 29.84 6.37 -6.48
N PRO A 178 28.63 6.05 -6.94
CA PRO A 178 27.33 6.62 -6.59
C PRO A 178 26.80 6.11 -5.24
N ALA A 179 26.23 7.02 -4.43
CA ALA A 179 25.59 6.67 -3.18
C ALA A 179 24.33 5.83 -3.44
N ILE A 180 24.21 4.72 -2.77
CA ILE A 180 23.10 3.76 -2.96
C ILE A 180 22.60 3.21 -1.63
N ILE A 181 21.36 2.71 -1.68
CA ILE A 181 20.75 1.93 -0.60
C ILE A 181 20.23 0.60 -1.15
N LYS A 182 20.51 -0.49 -0.44
CA LYS A 182 19.94 -1.81 -0.71
C LYS A 182 18.67 -1.99 0.10
N VAL A 183 17.54 -2.09 -0.57
CA VAL A 183 16.22 -2.27 0.07
C VAL A 183 15.73 -3.69 -0.17
N THR A 184 15.35 -4.41 0.88
CA THR A 184 14.85 -5.79 0.81
C THR A 184 13.36 -5.81 1.10
N GLY A 185 12.57 -6.28 0.14
CA GLY A 185 11.11 -6.32 0.21
C GLY A 185 10.51 -7.72 0.41
N LYS A 186 9.24 -7.84 0.12
CA LYS A 186 8.47 -9.09 0.24
C LYS A 186 9.13 -10.22 -0.57
N GLY A 187 9.26 -11.39 0.04
CA GLY A 187 9.88 -12.57 -0.60
C GLY A 187 11.41 -12.48 -0.66
N ASN A 188 12.03 -11.70 0.23
CA ASN A 188 13.48 -11.48 0.29
C ASN A 188 14.10 -10.94 -1.01
N LYS A 189 13.28 -10.27 -1.85
CA LYS A 189 13.76 -9.64 -3.07
C LYS A 189 14.40 -8.31 -2.73
N SER A 190 15.69 -8.18 -3.04
CA SER A 190 16.43 -6.94 -2.84
C SER A 190 16.49 -6.13 -4.13
N ARG A 191 16.49 -4.79 -3.98
CA ARG A 191 16.78 -3.84 -5.03
C ARG A 191 17.76 -2.78 -4.56
N ILE A 192 18.51 -2.23 -5.47
CA ILE A 192 19.43 -1.13 -5.23
C ILE A 192 18.76 0.16 -5.70
N VAL A 193 18.70 1.16 -4.83
CA VAL A 193 18.11 2.46 -5.12
C VAL A 193 19.20 3.53 -4.96
N PRO A 194 19.42 4.39 -5.95
CA PRO A 194 20.35 5.51 -5.79
C PRO A 194 19.81 6.52 -4.78
N LEU A 195 20.71 7.07 -3.96
CA LEU A 195 20.41 8.20 -3.09
C LEU A 195 20.83 9.49 -3.78
N MET A 196 19.95 10.47 -3.74
CA MET A 196 20.29 11.81 -4.24
C MET A 196 21.34 12.46 -3.34
N THR A 197 22.22 13.27 -3.92
CA THR A 197 23.34 13.90 -3.21
C THR A 197 22.95 14.62 -1.92
N PRO A 198 21.85 15.41 -1.85
CA PRO A 198 21.43 16.04 -0.61
C PRO A 198 21.08 15.01 0.49
N THR A 199 20.31 13.97 0.14
CA THR A 199 19.92 12.91 1.07
C THR A 199 21.14 12.09 1.52
N ALA A 200 22.08 11.80 0.61
CA ALA A 200 23.32 11.10 0.96
C ALA A 200 24.16 11.89 1.98
N LYS A 201 24.25 13.21 1.86
CA LYS A 201 24.92 14.09 2.85
C LYS A 201 24.23 14.05 4.22
N LEU A 202 22.90 14.12 4.24
CA LEU A 202 22.12 14.00 5.50
C LEU A 202 22.36 12.65 6.17
N VAL A 203 22.38 11.57 5.39
CA VAL A 203 22.66 10.22 5.92
C VAL A 203 24.07 10.11 6.43
N ASP A 204 25.07 10.67 5.73
CA ASP A 204 26.47 10.66 6.17
C ASP A 204 26.66 11.37 7.52
N GLN A 205 26.06 12.56 7.65
CA GLN A 205 26.07 13.29 8.91
C GLN A 205 25.37 12.50 10.03
N TYR A 206 24.19 11.93 9.76
CA TYR A 206 23.46 11.11 10.71
C TYR A 206 24.26 9.90 11.21
N LEU A 207 24.94 9.18 10.30
CA LEU A 207 25.80 8.05 10.66
C LEU A 207 26.97 8.49 11.53
N SER A 208 27.55 9.65 11.26
CA SER A 208 28.65 10.21 12.07
C SER A 208 28.20 10.59 13.47
N GLU A 209 27.10 11.33 13.60
CA GLU A 209 26.53 11.80 14.86
C GLU A 209 26.10 10.67 15.79
N ASN A 210 25.67 9.54 15.22
CA ASN A 210 25.21 8.38 15.97
C ASN A 210 26.27 7.28 16.14
N ASN A 211 27.54 7.56 15.79
CA ASN A 211 28.67 6.60 15.85
C ASN A 211 28.39 5.29 15.07
N LEU A 212 27.68 5.39 13.95
CA LEU A 212 27.26 4.23 13.13
C LEU A 212 28.26 3.89 12.00
N LYS A 213 29.33 4.67 11.81
CA LYS A 213 30.35 4.44 10.76
C LYS A 213 31.31 3.28 11.07
N ALA A 214 31.40 2.85 12.34
CA ALA A 214 32.27 1.76 12.73
C ALA A 214 31.83 0.41 12.11
N THR A 215 32.81 -0.43 11.78
CA THR A 215 32.54 -1.77 11.20
C THR A 215 31.65 -2.63 12.10
N ALA A 216 31.80 -2.53 13.42
CA ALA A 216 30.93 -3.21 14.39
C ALA A 216 29.45 -2.80 14.29
N SER A 217 29.17 -1.60 13.80
CA SER A 217 27.80 -1.07 13.67
C SER A 217 27.06 -1.52 12.43
N ARG A 218 27.70 -2.26 11.51
CA ARG A 218 27.11 -2.64 10.21
C ARG A 218 25.76 -3.35 10.30
N GLN A 219 25.56 -4.18 11.32
CA GLN A 219 24.30 -4.91 11.56
C GLN A 219 23.33 -4.17 12.46
N CYS A 220 23.70 -2.99 12.96
CA CYS A 220 22.80 -2.19 13.77
C CYS A 220 21.65 -1.66 12.93
N PRO A 221 20.43 -1.55 13.49
CA PRO A 221 19.32 -0.85 12.84
C PRO A 221 19.74 0.57 12.46
N LEU A 222 19.42 0.98 11.23
CA LEU A 222 19.74 2.33 10.76
C LEU A 222 19.00 3.39 11.56
N PHE A 223 17.72 3.17 11.85
CA PHE A 223 16.89 4.07 12.64
C PHE A 223 16.48 3.43 13.96
N LYS A 224 16.75 4.13 15.05
CA LYS A 224 16.45 3.70 16.41
C LYS A 224 15.44 4.63 17.08
N ASN A 225 14.66 4.08 18.03
CA ASN A 225 13.81 4.85 18.93
C ASN A 225 14.64 5.46 20.10
N CYS A 226 13.97 6.15 21.03
CA CYS A 226 14.62 6.75 22.19
C CYS A 226 15.20 5.72 23.18
N PHE A 227 14.82 4.46 23.09
CA PHE A 227 15.34 3.35 23.89
C PHE A 227 16.51 2.62 23.20
N GLY A 228 16.99 3.10 22.04
CA GLY A 228 18.05 2.45 21.28
C GLY A 228 17.60 1.25 20.44
N GLU A 229 16.30 0.93 20.44
CA GLU A 229 15.74 -0.17 19.69
C GLU A 229 15.37 0.24 18.26
N LYS A 230 15.23 -0.73 17.39
CA LYS A 230 14.79 -0.55 16.00
C LYS A 230 13.43 0.15 15.91
N LEU A 231 13.30 1.16 15.04
CA LEU A 231 12.00 1.76 14.74
C LEU A 231 11.04 0.75 14.15
N THR A 232 9.82 0.74 14.69
CA THR A 232 8.73 -0.08 14.14
C THR A 232 7.98 0.64 13.02
N ARG A 233 7.17 -0.09 12.23
CA ARG A 233 6.23 0.51 11.27
C ARG A 233 5.34 1.56 11.90
N ALA A 234 4.81 1.27 13.09
CA ALA A 234 3.96 2.20 13.83
C ALA A 234 4.72 3.45 14.23
N GLY A 235 5.97 3.31 14.70
CA GLY A 235 6.84 4.43 15.03
C GLY A 235 7.14 5.33 13.84
N ILE A 236 7.46 4.75 12.67
CA ILE A 236 7.69 5.51 11.43
C ILE A 236 6.41 6.23 10.97
N SER A 237 5.26 5.54 11.02
CA SER A 237 3.97 6.15 10.66
C SER A 237 3.61 7.30 11.61
N TYR A 238 3.91 7.17 12.90
CA TYR A 238 3.71 8.23 13.89
C TYR A 238 4.60 9.45 13.61
N ILE A 239 5.88 9.24 13.29
CA ILE A 239 6.82 10.31 12.93
C ILE A 239 6.29 11.09 11.72
N LEU A 240 5.93 10.37 10.65
CA LEU A 240 5.38 11.00 9.46
C LEU A 240 4.10 11.79 9.78
N LYS A 241 3.16 11.20 10.53
CA LYS A 241 1.92 11.87 10.90
C LYS A 241 2.18 13.12 11.71
N LYS A 242 3.06 13.06 12.71
CA LYS A 242 3.45 14.20 13.54
C LYS A 242 3.92 15.37 12.68
N HIS A 243 4.89 15.16 11.80
CA HIS A 243 5.44 16.20 10.94
C HIS A 243 4.46 16.68 9.87
N ALA A 244 3.59 15.80 9.38
CA ALA A 244 2.51 16.20 8.48
C ALA A 244 1.45 17.07 9.19
N ASP A 245 1.12 16.78 10.45
CA ASP A 245 0.20 17.57 11.24
C ASP A 245 0.79 18.98 11.54
N GLU A 246 2.10 19.04 11.88
CA GLU A 246 2.84 20.30 12.05
C GLU A 246 2.87 21.12 10.74
N ALA A 247 3.19 20.51 9.61
CA ALA A 247 3.19 21.15 8.30
C ALA A 247 1.78 21.66 7.91
N ARG A 248 0.73 20.91 8.27
CA ARG A 248 -0.67 21.31 7.98
C ARG A 248 -1.10 22.53 8.76
N MET A 249 -0.58 22.78 9.95
CA MET A 249 -0.88 24.00 10.71
C MET A 249 -0.40 25.26 9.98
N LEU A 250 0.68 25.15 9.19
CA LEU A 250 1.25 26.25 8.41
C LEU A 250 0.72 26.32 6.97
N HIS A 251 0.42 25.13 6.39
CA HIS A 251 0.11 24.94 4.96
C HIS A 251 -1.05 23.95 4.80
N SER A 252 -2.23 24.30 5.31
CA SER A 252 -3.40 23.41 5.34
C SER A 252 -3.84 22.94 3.95
N GLU A 253 -3.62 23.76 2.92
CA GLU A 253 -3.96 23.49 1.52
C GLU A 253 -3.02 22.47 0.85
N LEU A 254 -1.78 22.33 1.36
CA LEU A 254 -0.78 21.43 0.77
C LEU A 254 -0.81 20.00 1.36
N ILE A 255 -1.34 19.86 2.57
CA ILE A 255 -1.25 18.61 3.34
C ILE A 255 -2.65 18.02 3.55
N PRO A 256 -2.98 16.86 2.96
CA PRO A 256 -4.27 16.21 3.14
C PRO A 256 -4.52 15.85 4.61
N LYS A 257 -5.80 15.73 4.98
CA LYS A 257 -6.24 15.42 6.34
C LYS A 257 -5.65 14.10 6.86
N GLU A 258 -5.62 13.09 6.00
CA GLU A 258 -5.02 11.81 6.31
C GLU A 258 -3.76 11.60 5.48
N ILE A 259 -2.68 11.22 6.15
CA ILE A 259 -1.41 10.91 5.51
C ILE A 259 -0.88 9.57 6.01
N SER A 260 -0.30 8.82 5.10
CA SER A 260 0.32 7.52 5.39
C SER A 260 1.68 7.40 4.70
N PRO A 261 2.54 6.47 5.14
CA PRO A 261 3.79 6.18 4.43
C PRO A 261 3.59 5.81 2.95
N HIS A 262 2.40 5.30 2.59
CA HIS A 262 2.07 5.04 1.19
C HIS A 262 1.88 6.32 0.37
N CYS A 263 1.41 7.41 0.98
CA CYS A 263 1.33 8.72 0.31
C CYS A 263 2.71 9.20 -0.16
N PHE A 264 3.75 9.11 0.68
CA PHE A 264 5.13 9.45 0.30
C PHE A 264 5.61 8.63 -0.91
N ARG A 265 5.38 7.34 -0.87
CA ARG A 265 5.74 6.44 -1.98
C ARG A 265 4.93 6.76 -3.25
N HIS A 266 3.63 7.04 -3.12
CA HIS A 266 2.79 7.45 -4.25
C HIS A 266 3.24 8.79 -4.81
N SER A 267 3.59 9.76 -3.96
CA SER A 267 4.12 11.06 -4.37
C SER A 267 5.41 10.90 -5.17
N LYS A 268 6.37 10.08 -4.71
CA LYS A 268 7.59 9.81 -5.47
C LYS A 268 7.29 9.21 -6.84
N ALA A 269 6.39 8.23 -6.90
CA ALA A 269 6.00 7.59 -8.15
C ALA A 269 5.36 8.59 -9.13
N MET A 270 4.44 9.44 -8.64
CA MET A 270 3.77 10.46 -9.45
C MET A 270 4.75 11.51 -9.94
N HIS A 271 5.64 12.01 -9.07
CA HIS A 271 6.63 13.01 -9.45
C HIS A 271 7.63 12.49 -10.50
N LEU A 272 8.06 11.23 -10.37
CA LEU A 272 8.90 10.59 -11.40
C LEU A 272 8.17 10.45 -12.73
N LEU A 273 6.90 10.05 -12.69
CA LEU A 273 6.07 9.93 -13.88
C LEU A 273 5.89 11.30 -14.56
N GLN A 274 5.55 12.34 -13.79
CA GLN A 274 5.38 13.71 -14.27
C GLN A 274 6.68 14.31 -14.82
N SER A 275 7.82 13.83 -14.34
CA SER A 275 9.15 14.17 -14.89
C SER A 275 9.52 13.36 -16.14
N GLY A 276 8.60 12.55 -16.69
CA GLY A 276 8.82 11.77 -17.91
C GLY A 276 9.59 10.47 -17.71
N VAL A 277 9.83 10.03 -16.47
CA VAL A 277 10.54 8.77 -16.21
C VAL A 277 9.69 7.58 -16.65
N ASN A 278 10.27 6.65 -17.40
CA ASN A 278 9.58 5.48 -17.91
C ASN A 278 9.03 4.60 -16.78
N LEU A 279 7.80 4.09 -16.96
CA LEU A 279 7.10 3.23 -15.98
C LEU A 279 7.89 1.99 -15.56
N VAL A 280 8.74 1.46 -16.44
CA VAL A 280 9.61 0.30 -16.13
C VAL A 280 10.62 0.68 -15.04
N TYR A 281 11.27 1.83 -15.15
CA TYR A 281 12.20 2.31 -14.12
C TYR A 281 11.49 2.63 -12.81
N ILE A 282 10.29 3.23 -12.87
CA ILE A 282 9.46 3.48 -11.68
C ILE A 282 9.09 2.15 -11.01
N ARG A 283 8.68 1.13 -11.79
CA ARG A 283 8.39 -0.23 -11.29
C ARG A 283 9.58 -0.80 -10.54
N ASP A 284 10.77 -0.73 -11.13
CA ASP A 284 11.98 -1.33 -10.58
C ASP A 284 12.45 -0.57 -9.32
N LEU A 285 12.41 0.75 -9.35
CA LEU A 285 12.70 1.59 -8.18
C LEU A 285 11.76 1.28 -7.01
N LEU A 286 10.46 1.14 -7.27
CA LEU A 286 9.49 0.81 -6.25
C LEU A 286 9.50 -0.68 -5.86
N GLY A 287 10.09 -1.56 -6.66
CA GLY A 287 10.07 -3.01 -6.45
C GLY A 287 8.66 -3.59 -6.56
N HIS A 288 7.93 -3.21 -7.61
CA HIS A 288 6.66 -3.84 -7.97
C HIS A 288 6.93 -5.09 -8.79
N VAL A 289 6.29 -6.21 -8.41
CA VAL A 289 6.41 -7.48 -9.14
C VAL A 289 5.81 -7.39 -10.54
N SER A 290 4.75 -6.58 -10.70
CA SER A 290 4.05 -6.41 -11.97
C SER A 290 3.97 -4.93 -12.34
N ILE A 291 4.14 -4.64 -13.62
CA ILE A 291 3.97 -3.29 -14.18
C ILE A 291 2.54 -2.78 -13.98
N LYS A 292 1.55 -3.68 -13.97
CA LYS A 292 0.13 -3.34 -13.69
C LYS A 292 -0.04 -2.56 -12.38
N THR A 293 0.80 -2.85 -11.38
CA THR A 293 0.80 -2.11 -10.10
C THR A 293 1.33 -0.68 -10.26
N THR A 294 2.15 -0.42 -11.27
CA THR A 294 2.71 0.92 -11.57
C THR A 294 1.83 1.70 -12.54
N GLU A 295 1.08 1.01 -13.41
CA GLU A 295 0.12 1.61 -14.35
C GLU A 295 -0.97 2.44 -13.66
N ILE A 296 -1.25 2.16 -12.38
CA ILE A 296 -2.20 2.95 -11.59
C ILE A 296 -1.82 4.44 -11.55
N TYR A 297 -0.52 4.74 -11.54
CA TYR A 297 -0.02 6.11 -11.56
C TYR A 297 -0.27 6.78 -12.93
N ALA A 298 0.00 6.08 -14.02
CA ALA A 298 -0.28 6.60 -15.37
C ALA A 298 -1.79 6.85 -15.60
N ARG A 299 -2.64 6.02 -14.98
CA ARG A 299 -4.10 6.23 -15.03
C ARG A 299 -4.55 7.43 -14.20
N ALA A 300 -3.85 7.75 -13.13
CA ALA A 300 -4.17 8.85 -12.23
C ALA A 300 -3.68 10.22 -12.75
N ASP A 301 -2.68 10.25 -13.65
CA ASP A 301 -2.12 11.48 -14.16
C ASP A 301 -2.95 12.06 -15.31
N SER A 302 -3.76 13.07 -14.98
CA SER A 302 -4.57 13.80 -15.98
C SER A 302 -3.74 14.80 -16.80
N GLN A 303 -2.64 15.33 -16.26
CA GLN A 303 -1.80 16.31 -16.95
C GLN A 303 -1.01 15.64 -18.07
N MET A 304 -0.40 14.48 -17.83
CA MET A 304 0.28 13.72 -18.90
C MET A 304 -0.69 13.28 -19.98
N LYS A 305 -1.91 12.85 -19.60
CA LYS A 305 -2.94 12.52 -20.60
C LYS A 305 -3.30 13.72 -21.47
N ARG A 306 -3.48 14.87 -20.86
CA ARG A 306 -3.78 16.12 -21.57
C ARG A 306 -2.62 16.48 -22.50
N ALA A 307 -1.39 16.50 -22.02
CA ALA A 307 -0.20 16.81 -22.82
C ALA A 307 -0.04 15.85 -24.00
N ALA A 308 -0.26 14.54 -23.79
CA ALA A 308 -0.23 13.55 -24.85
C ALA A 308 -1.33 13.77 -25.90
N LEU A 309 -2.55 14.14 -25.46
CA LEU A 309 -3.64 14.48 -26.36
C LEU A 309 -3.35 15.78 -27.12
N GLU A 310 -2.84 16.81 -26.43
CA GLU A 310 -2.45 18.07 -27.06
C GLU A 310 -1.33 17.91 -28.07
N SER A 311 -0.31 17.07 -27.80
CA SER A 311 0.77 16.77 -28.74
C SER A 311 0.33 15.95 -29.97
N ALA A 312 -0.70 15.11 -29.80
CA ALA A 312 -1.29 14.32 -30.88
C ALA A 312 -2.43 15.04 -31.60
N TYR A 313 -2.82 16.23 -31.13
CA TYR A 313 -3.95 16.97 -31.67
C TYR A 313 -3.59 17.61 -33.03
N VAL A 314 -4.12 17.04 -34.10
CA VAL A 314 -4.15 17.69 -35.40
C VAL A 314 -5.32 18.63 -35.38
N GLY A 315 -5.05 19.95 -35.40
CA GLY A 315 -6.03 21.04 -35.21
C GLY A 315 -7.27 20.94 -36.10
N ILE A 316 -8.23 20.11 -35.66
CA ILE A 316 -9.49 19.84 -36.37
C ILE A 316 -10.55 20.89 -36.00
N VAL A 317 -10.45 21.46 -34.79
CA VAL A 317 -11.36 22.49 -34.31
C VAL A 317 -10.72 23.86 -34.52
N SER A 318 -11.42 24.74 -35.22
CA SER A 318 -10.97 26.13 -35.40
C SER A 318 -10.78 26.80 -34.03
N SER A 319 -9.63 27.42 -33.82
CA SER A 319 -9.33 28.22 -32.62
C SER A 319 -10.07 29.58 -32.63
N GLU A 320 -10.62 29.95 -33.75
CA GLU A 320 -11.41 31.18 -33.87
C GLU A 320 -12.84 30.95 -33.33
N LEU A 321 -13.07 31.40 -32.10
CA LEU A 321 -14.43 31.53 -31.61
C LEU A 321 -15.17 32.52 -32.53
N PRO A 322 -16.41 32.22 -32.96
CA PRO A 322 -17.21 33.19 -33.73
C PRO A 322 -17.33 34.48 -32.92
N VAL A 323 -16.81 35.58 -33.49
CA VAL A 323 -16.85 36.92 -32.84
C VAL A 323 -18.26 37.42 -32.96
N TRP A 324 -19.07 37.25 -31.94
CA TRP A 324 -20.47 37.61 -31.87
C TRP A 324 -20.75 39.10 -32.21
N GLN A 325 -19.74 39.96 -31.99
CA GLN A 325 -19.83 41.39 -32.30
C GLN A 325 -19.72 41.72 -33.80
N GLN A 326 -19.26 40.78 -34.62
CA GLN A 326 -19.09 40.96 -36.06
C GLN A 326 -20.15 40.27 -36.91
N ASN A 327 -21.02 39.49 -36.30
CA ASN A 327 -22.00 38.69 -37.03
C ASN A 327 -23.39 39.34 -36.90
N SER A 328 -23.84 40.06 -37.95
CA SER A 328 -25.12 40.76 -38.00
C SER A 328 -26.34 39.80 -38.04
N ASP A 329 -26.12 38.50 -38.16
CA ASP A 329 -27.19 37.51 -38.32
C ASP A 329 -27.13 36.39 -37.29
N LEU A 330 -27.10 36.79 -36.00
CA LEU A 330 -27.06 35.92 -34.84
C LEU A 330 -28.18 34.88 -34.84
N LEU A 331 -29.37 35.22 -35.35
CA LEU A 331 -30.53 34.32 -35.43
C LEU A 331 -30.31 33.22 -36.44
N LYS A 332 -29.64 33.51 -37.55
CA LYS A 332 -29.35 32.53 -38.59
C LYS A 332 -28.30 31.51 -38.11
N TRP A 333 -27.27 32.02 -37.45
CA TRP A 333 -26.25 31.16 -36.82
C TRP A 333 -26.85 30.29 -35.72
N LEU A 334 -27.74 30.80 -34.85
CA LEU A 334 -28.42 29.99 -33.84
C LEU A 334 -29.33 28.89 -34.46
N ASN A 335 -29.96 29.18 -35.60
CA ASN A 335 -30.79 28.21 -36.30
C ASN A 335 -29.98 27.12 -37.03
N ASP A 336 -28.72 27.38 -37.36
CA ASP A 336 -27.81 26.40 -37.99
C ASP A 336 -27.03 25.55 -36.98
N LEU A 337 -27.00 25.94 -35.70
CA LEU A 337 -26.30 25.23 -34.62
C LEU A 337 -26.98 23.90 -34.18
N GLY A 338 -28.08 23.53 -34.79
CA GLY A 338 -28.84 22.33 -34.45
C GLY A 338 -29.13 21.42 -35.65
N LYS A 339 -28.59 21.74 -36.84
CA LYS A 339 -28.68 20.90 -38.03
C LYS A 339 -27.35 20.19 -38.29
#